data_af3c946b79a5924f6e782d8e7ee81e34
#
_entry.id   af3c946b79a5924f6e782d8e7ee81e34
#
_cell.length_a   1.000
_cell.length_b   1.000
_cell.length_c   1.000
_cell.angle_alpha   90.00
_cell.angle_beta   90.00
_cell.angle_gamma   90.00
#
_symmetry.space_group_name_H-M   'P 1'
#
loop_
_entity.id
_entity.type
_entity.pdbx_description
1 polymer ?
#
loop_
_entity_poly.entity_id
_entity_poly.type
_entity_poly.pdbx_seq_one_letter_code
_entity_poly.pdbx_strand_id
1 'polypeptide(L)'
;EQSEQNTIKEIKSTGVINGSITFEKEVSKNYTLDIKKVEIKKELSDKNVKYLVDINILENGEVVKINDTKMQIKIALPEDLKGYKKYEVVYIKDNQIQENIPATIEDGYIVFETTHLSEYGIIATEKSLNTNIIENPKTGDNVGFYITTSVLSIIGIAGSGLYGYKRMQKN
;
A
#
# COMPACT_ATOMS: atom_id res chain seq x y z
N GLU A 1 5.45 1.21 47.84
CA GLU A 1 5.17 2.23 46.81
C GLU A 1 5.50 1.57 45.45
N GLN A 2 4.45 1.16 44.72
CA GLN A 2 4.63 0.75 43.33
C GLN A 2 4.90 2.01 42.53
N SER A 3 6.11 2.19 42.03
CA SER A 3 6.40 3.19 41.01
C SER A 3 5.55 2.87 39.81
N GLU A 4 4.54 3.70 39.49
CA GLU A 4 3.80 3.56 38.24
C GLU A 4 4.80 3.60 37.09
N GLN A 5 4.82 2.49 36.34
CA GLN A 5 5.69 2.36 35.19
C GLN A 5 5.25 3.39 34.13
N ASN A 6 6.10 4.39 33.90
CA ASN A 6 5.79 5.56 33.06
C ASN A 6 6.07 5.28 31.57
N THR A 7 6.13 3.99 31.19
CA THR A 7 6.48 3.55 29.85
C THR A 7 5.51 2.52 29.30
N ILE A 8 5.40 2.46 27.99
CA ILE A 8 4.55 1.52 27.23
C ILE A 8 5.28 1.03 25.98
N LYS A 9 4.85 -0.14 25.46
CA LYS A 9 5.39 -0.69 24.22
C LYS A 9 4.49 -0.45 23.01
N GLU A 10 3.22 -0.16 23.19
CA GLU A 10 2.27 0.07 22.10
C GLU A 10 1.51 1.38 22.31
N ILE A 11 1.39 2.14 21.23
CA ILE A 11 0.55 3.34 21.17
C ILE A 11 -0.49 3.12 20.07
N LYS A 12 -1.76 3.41 20.37
CA LYS A 12 -2.87 3.36 19.42
C LYS A 12 -3.26 4.77 18.98
N SER A 13 -3.60 4.90 17.70
CA SER A 13 -4.16 6.15 17.19
C SER A 13 -5.52 6.44 17.82
N THR A 14 -5.73 7.70 18.19
CA THR A 14 -7.02 8.23 18.66
C THR A 14 -7.74 9.01 17.56
N GLY A 15 -7.13 9.15 16.38
CA GLY A 15 -7.66 9.89 15.24
C GLY A 15 -8.64 9.09 14.38
N VAL A 16 -8.97 9.65 13.22
CA VAL A 16 -9.91 9.06 12.24
C VAL A 16 -9.36 7.78 11.62
N ILE A 17 -8.04 7.69 11.45
CA ILE A 17 -7.38 6.51 10.89
C ILE A 17 -6.96 5.61 12.04
N ASN A 18 -7.55 4.41 12.09
CA ASN A 18 -7.18 3.42 13.08
C ASN A 18 -5.79 2.85 12.77
N GLY A 19 -4.95 2.81 13.80
CA GLY A 19 -3.62 2.24 13.69
C GLY A 19 -2.94 2.14 15.03
N SER A 20 -1.80 1.46 15.06
CA SER A 20 -0.94 1.38 16.24
C SER A 20 0.54 1.31 15.84
N ILE A 21 1.39 1.66 16.79
CA ILE A 21 2.83 1.45 16.72
C ILE A 21 3.24 0.61 17.93
N THR A 22 3.93 -0.49 17.65
CA THR A 22 4.60 -1.30 18.67
C THR A 22 6.10 -1.05 18.58
N PHE A 23 6.71 -0.68 19.67
CA PHE A 23 8.13 -0.36 19.79
C PHE A 23 8.94 -1.57 20.23
N GLU A 24 10.14 -1.72 19.72
CA GLU A 24 11.10 -2.70 20.25
C GLU A 24 11.47 -2.40 21.71
N LYS A 25 11.64 -1.12 22.04
CA LYS A 25 11.93 -0.63 23.41
C LYS A 25 10.74 0.14 23.93
N GLU A 26 10.58 0.16 25.26
CA GLU A 26 9.54 0.95 25.90
C GLU A 26 9.76 2.46 25.69
N VAL A 27 8.67 3.17 25.49
CA VAL A 27 8.63 4.63 25.28
C VAL A 27 7.76 5.31 26.33
N SER A 28 7.77 6.64 26.38
CA SER A 28 6.94 7.40 27.30
C SER A 28 5.45 7.09 27.10
N LYS A 29 4.73 6.87 28.19
CA LYS A 29 3.26 6.70 28.16
C LYS A 29 2.49 7.97 27.76
N ASN A 30 3.15 9.13 27.76
CA ASN A 30 2.56 10.40 27.37
C ASN A 30 2.56 10.61 25.85
N TYR A 31 3.15 9.68 25.11
CA TYR A 31 3.14 9.74 23.65
C TYR A 31 1.76 9.39 23.09
N THR A 32 1.34 10.13 22.09
CA THR A 32 0.14 9.87 21.32
C THR A 32 0.49 9.66 19.85
N LEU A 33 -0.27 8.78 19.18
CA LEU A 33 -0.09 8.49 17.76
C LEU A 33 -1.06 9.32 16.94
N ASP A 34 -0.51 10.10 16.02
CA ASP A 34 -1.26 10.89 15.05
C ASP A 34 -1.01 10.32 13.64
N ILE A 35 -2.08 9.85 12.99
CA ILE A 35 -2.05 9.36 11.62
C ILE A 35 -3.00 10.21 10.80
N LYS A 36 -2.47 10.91 9.80
CA LYS A 36 -3.24 11.78 8.91
C LYS A 36 -3.18 11.32 7.47
N LYS A 37 -4.31 11.34 6.80
CA LYS A 37 -4.35 11.18 5.34
C LYS A 37 -3.77 12.42 4.69
N VAL A 38 -2.89 12.21 3.71
CA VAL A 38 -2.26 13.27 2.91
C VAL A 38 -2.76 13.17 1.48
N GLU A 39 -2.85 14.29 0.80
CA GLU A 39 -3.20 14.36 -0.61
C GLU A 39 -2.06 13.79 -1.47
N ILE A 40 -2.42 12.92 -2.40
CA ILE A 40 -1.45 12.28 -3.30
C ILE A 40 -1.18 13.22 -4.47
N LYS A 41 0.04 13.70 -4.58
CA LYS A 41 0.47 14.50 -5.73
C LYS A 41 0.62 13.64 -6.97
N LYS A 42 0.56 14.29 -8.14
CA LYS A 42 0.58 13.61 -9.43
C LYS A 42 1.79 12.67 -9.59
N GLU A 43 2.96 13.10 -9.16
CA GLU A 43 4.22 12.34 -9.26
C GLU A 43 4.15 11.00 -8.50
N LEU A 44 3.43 10.96 -7.39
CA LEU A 44 3.21 9.74 -6.61
C LEU A 44 2.07 8.90 -7.18
N SER A 45 1.01 9.54 -7.68
CA SER A 45 -0.08 8.87 -8.35
C SER A 45 0.39 8.15 -9.62
N ASP A 46 1.27 8.76 -10.39
CA ASP A 46 1.90 8.17 -11.59
C ASP A 46 2.75 6.93 -11.24
N LYS A 47 3.20 6.81 -10.00
CA LYS A 47 3.90 5.64 -9.43
C LYS A 47 2.97 4.64 -8.73
N ASN A 48 1.67 4.73 -8.95
CA ASN A 48 0.65 3.84 -8.37
C ASN A 48 0.45 3.96 -6.84
N VAL A 49 0.91 5.00 -6.20
CA VAL A 49 0.55 5.27 -4.81
C VAL A 49 -0.95 5.58 -4.78
N LYS A 50 -1.71 4.79 -4.02
CA LYS A 50 -3.17 4.87 -3.93
C LYS A 50 -3.65 5.46 -2.61
N TYR A 51 -2.83 5.42 -1.59
CA TYR A 51 -3.13 5.97 -0.28
C TYR A 51 -1.84 6.53 0.32
N LEU A 52 -1.92 7.69 0.96
CA LEU A 52 -0.77 8.37 1.56
C LEU A 52 -1.16 8.82 2.95
N VAL A 53 -0.31 8.52 3.92
CA VAL A 53 -0.46 8.94 5.32
C VAL A 53 0.82 9.58 5.83
N ASP A 54 0.67 10.57 6.69
CA ASP A 54 1.73 11.10 7.53
C ASP A 54 1.54 10.54 8.95
N ILE A 55 2.61 9.97 9.50
CA ILE A 55 2.60 9.29 10.81
C ILE A 55 3.55 10.03 11.76
N ASN A 56 3.00 10.53 12.86
CA ASN A 56 3.73 11.27 13.85
C ASN A 56 3.43 10.75 15.25
N ILE A 57 4.42 10.88 16.13
CA ILE A 57 4.23 10.75 17.57
C ILE A 57 4.27 12.15 18.16
N LEU A 58 3.31 12.40 19.02
CA LEU A 58 3.19 13.68 19.72
C LEU A 58 3.37 13.49 21.22
N GLU A 59 4.06 14.42 21.85
CA GLU A 59 4.07 14.61 23.30
C GLU A 59 3.60 16.04 23.62
N ASN A 60 2.55 16.16 24.40
CA ASN A 60 1.91 17.46 24.71
C ASN A 60 1.48 18.26 23.45
N GLY A 61 1.16 17.55 22.35
CA GLY A 61 0.74 18.15 21.09
C GLY A 61 1.89 18.55 20.14
N GLU A 62 3.13 18.37 20.54
CA GLU A 62 4.31 18.65 19.74
C GLU A 62 4.89 17.35 19.14
N VAL A 63 5.38 17.42 17.90
CA VAL A 63 5.97 16.24 17.21
C VAL A 63 7.29 15.86 17.88
N VAL A 64 7.37 14.60 18.31
CA VAL A 64 8.58 14.00 18.86
C VAL A 64 9.27 13.15 17.80
N LYS A 65 10.57 13.36 17.61
CA LYS A 65 11.37 12.50 16.75
C LYS A 65 11.89 11.30 17.55
N ILE A 66 11.50 10.11 17.11
CA ILE A 66 12.03 8.87 17.65
C ILE A 66 13.05 8.35 16.64
N ASN A 67 14.28 8.20 17.10
CA ASN A 67 15.40 7.72 16.30
C ASN A 67 15.89 6.38 16.85
N ASP A 68 16.49 5.56 16.00
CA ASP A 68 17.21 4.33 16.35
C ASP A 68 16.37 3.30 17.14
N THR A 69 15.07 3.32 16.93
CA THR A 69 14.15 2.35 17.55
C THR A 69 13.35 1.68 16.44
N LYS A 70 13.42 0.36 16.38
CA LYS A 70 12.60 -0.44 15.46
C LYS A 70 11.15 -0.37 15.92
N MET A 71 10.27 -0.11 14.98
CA MET A 71 8.83 0.03 15.18
C MET A 71 8.08 -0.87 14.20
N GLN A 72 7.07 -1.57 14.69
CA GLN A 72 6.07 -2.20 13.85
C GLN A 72 4.85 -1.29 13.80
N ILE A 73 4.46 -0.91 12.60
CA ILE A 73 3.32 -0.04 12.34
C ILE A 73 2.17 -0.88 11.80
N LYS A 74 0.96 -0.65 12.32
CA LYS A 74 -0.30 -1.20 11.83
C LYS A 74 -1.24 -0.07 11.46
N ILE A 75 -1.76 -0.08 10.24
CA ILE A 75 -2.74 0.91 9.75
C ILE A 75 -3.93 0.16 9.17
N ALA A 76 -5.15 0.53 9.58
CA ALA A 76 -6.36 -0.05 9.00
C ALA A 76 -6.36 0.12 7.48
N LEU A 77 -6.54 -0.99 6.77
CA LEU A 77 -6.58 -0.97 5.31
C LEU A 77 -7.80 -0.19 4.83
N PRO A 78 -7.62 0.87 4.02
CA PRO A 78 -8.74 1.64 3.47
C PRO A 78 -9.71 0.75 2.68
N GLU A 79 -11.01 1.05 2.74
CA GLU A 79 -12.05 0.25 2.08
C GLU A 79 -11.83 0.14 0.57
N ASP A 80 -11.41 1.22 -0.07
CA ASP A 80 -11.13 1.30 -1.51
C ASP A 80 -9.90 0.49 -1.93
N LEU A 81 -9.06 0.10 -0.98
CA LEU A 81 -7.92 -0.76 -1.20
C LEU A 81 -8.19 -2.23 -0.87
N LYS A 82 -9.33 -2.57 -0.29
CA LYS A 82 -9.70 -3.97 -0.06
C LYS A 82 -9.90 -4.72 -1.38
N GLY A 83 -9.55 -6.00 -1.39
CA GLY A 83 -9.70 -6.86 -2.56
C GLY A 83 -8.55 -6.79 -3.57
N TYR A 84 -7.49 -6.07 -3.29
CA TYR A 84 -6.23 -6.23 -4.00
C TYR A 84 -5.48 -7.45 -3.48
N LYS A 85 -4.59 -8.01 -4.30
CA LYS A 85 -3.81 -9.22 -3.94
C LYS A 85 -2.41 -8.90 -3.44
N LYS A 86 -1.87 -7.76 -3.88
CA LYS A 86 -0.52 -7.33 -3.51
C LYS A 86 -0.53 -5.93 -2.96
N TYR A 87 0.22 -5.75 -1.89
CA TYR A 87 0.41 -4.47 -1.23
C TYR A 87 1.90 -4.24 -0.99
N GLU A 88 2.31 -3.02 -1.19
CA GLU A 88 3.65 -2.52 -0.87
C GLU A 88 3.50 -1.22 -0.10
N VAL A 89 4.35 -1.01 0.89
CA VAL A 89 4.47 0.27 1.57
C VAL A 89 5.72 0.97 1.06
N VAL A 90 5.62 2.26 0.79
CA VAL A 90 6.75 3.07 0.34
C VAL A 90 6.96 4.24 1.28
N TYR A 91 8.20 4.44 1.71
CA TYR A 91 8.60 5.65 2.42
C TYR A 91 8.73 6.80 1.43
N ILE A 92 8.15 7.95 1.77
CA ILE A 92 8.11 9.12 0.91
C ILE A 92 8.78 10.30 1.62
N LYS A 93 9.64 10.99 0.88
CA LYS A 93 10.25 12.25 1.27
C LYS A 93 10.34 13.17 0.06
N ASP A 94 9.99 14.44 0.24
CA ASP A 94 10.01 15.46 -0.82
C ASP A 94 9.23 15.02 -2.07
N ASN A 95 8.07 14.37 -1.89
CA ASN A 95 7.22 13.76 -2.94
C ASN A 95 7.93 12.70 -3.81
N GLN A 96 8.94 12.05 -3.28
CA GLN A 96 9.65 10.98 -3.96
C GLN A 96 9.68 9.72 -3.10
N ILE A 97 9.52 8.58 -3.76
CA ILE A 97 9.70 7.28 -3.11
C ILE A 97 11.19 7.10 -2.83
N GLN A 98 11.53 6.94 -1.56
CA GLN A 98 12.90 6.72 -1.09
C GLN A 98 13.19 5.25 -0.88
N GLU A 99 12.19 4.50 -0.39
CA GLU A 99 12.35 3.10 0.00
C GLU A 99 11.06 2.33 -0.21
N ASN A 100 11.17 1.07 -0.64
CA ASN A 100 10.09 0.10 -0.65
C ASN A 100 10.21 -0.76 0.60
N ILE A 101 9.18 -0.77 1.43
CA ILE A 101 9.14 -1.47 2.70
C ILE A 101 8.25 -2.70 2.56
N PRO A 102 8.75 -3.91 2.86
CA PRO A 102 7.92 -5.10 2.91
C PRO A 102 6.73 -4.93 3.87
N ALA A 103 5.54 -5.31 3.42
CA ALA A 103 4.32 -5.20 4.21
C ALA A 103 3.47 -6.46 4.08
N THR A 104 2.71 -6.76 5.14
CA THR A 104 1.73 -7.86 5.18
C THR A 104 0.35 -7.30 5.48
N ILE A 105 -0.69 -8.08 5.18
CA ILE A 105 -2.06 -7.79 5.61
C ILE A 105 -2.42 -8.76 6.73
N GLU A 106 -2.74 -8.22 7.89
CA GLU A 106 -3.14 -8.96 9.08
C GLU A 106 -4.44 -8.36 9.65
N ASP A 107 -5.48 -9.16 9.75
CA ASP A 107 -6.78 -8.77 10.34
C ASP A 107 -7.37 -7.46 9.78
N GLY A 108 -7.15 -7.18 8.50
CA GLY A 108 -7.63 -5.95 7.85
C GLY A 108 -6.73 -4.73 8.08
N TYR A 109 -5.53 -4.93 8.58
CA TYR A 109 -4.50 -3.91 8.71
C TYR A 109 -3.33 -4.20 7.78
N ILE A 110 -2.74 -3.15 7.22
CA ILE A 110 -1.42 -3.24 6.62
C ILE A 110 -0.37 -3.08 7.71
N VAL A 111 0.59 -4.00 7.74
CA VAL A 111 1.61 -4.11 8.80
C VAL A 111 2.97 -4.05 8.18
N PHE A 112 3.83 -3.19 8.70
CA PHE A 112 5.22 -3.04 8.23
C PHE A 112 6.15 -2.58 9.35
N GLU A 113 7.45 -2.73 9.15
CA GLU A 113 8.48 -2.34 10.11
C GLU A 113 9.31 -1.16 9.57
N THR A 114 9.65 -0.23 10.45
CA THR A 114 10.50 0.92 10.12
C THR A 114 11.28 1.40 11.35
N THR A 115 12.27 2.25 11.14
CA THR A 115 13.05 2.91 12.19
C THR A 115 12.82 4.43 12.25
N HIS A 116 11.96 4.96 11.41
CA HIS A 116 11.63 6.39 11.36
C HIS A 116 10.15 6.58 11.07
N LEU A 117 9.63 7.76 11.44
CA LEU A 117 8.25 8.17 11.15
C LEU A 117 8.26 9.31 10.13
N SER A 118 7.34 9.27 9.19
CA SER A 118 7.21 10.22 8.09
C SER A 118 5.95 9.94 7.27
N GLU A 119 5.97 10.35 6.00
CA GLU A 119 4.96 9.98 5.02
C GLU A 119 5.18 8.57 4.46
N TYR A 120 4.10 7.79 4.45
CA TYR A 120 4.08 6.44 3.89
C TYR A 120 2.96 6.30 2.88
N GLY A 121 3.33 5.82 1.69
CA GLY A 121 2.39 5.50 0.61
C GLY A 121 2.06 4.02 0.58
N ILE A 122 0.82 3.69 0.21
CA ILE A 122 0.38 2.32 -0.06
C ILE A 122 0.20 2.17 -1.57
N ILE A 123 0.92 1.21 -2.15
CA ILE A 123 0.74 0.73 -3.51
C ILE A 123 -0.05 -0.57 -3.42
N ALA A 124 -1.15 -0.68 -4.18
CA ALA A 124 -1.97 -1.87 -4.24
C ALA A 124 -2.16 -2.30 -5.70
N THR A 125 -1.84 -3.54 -6.00
CA THR A 125 -1.86 -4.10 -7.35
C THR A 125 -2.64 -5.41 -7.42
N GLU A 126 -2.99 -5.84 -8.62
CA GLU A 126 -3.74 -7.08 -8.88
C GLU A 126 -5.09 -7.12 -8.14
N LYS A 127 -6.01 -6.22 -8.50
CA LYS A 127 -7.36 -6.24 -7.94
C LYS A 127 -8.07 -7.54 -8.32
N SER A 128 -8.65 -8.24 -7.32
CA SER A 128 -9.52 -9.39 -7.60
C SER A 128 -10.73 -8.91 -8.39
N LEU A 129 -10.90 -9.41 -9.60
CA LEU A 129 -12.16 -9.26 -10.30
C LEU A 129 -13.16 -10.16 -9.58
N ASN A 130 -14.11 -9.58 -8.86
CA ASN A 130 -15.31 -10.30 -8.48
C ASN A 130 -16.08 -10.57 -9.78
N THR A 131 -15.82 -11.69 -10.41
CA THR A 131 -16.75 -12.24 -11.38
C THR A 131 -17.97 -12.66 -10.57
N ASN A 132 -18.94 -11.75 -10.41
CA ASN A 132 -20.29 -12.14 -10.13
C ASN A 132 -20.71 -12.98 -11.35
N ILE A 133 -20.56 -14.28 -11.24
CA ILE A 133 -21.25 -15.21 -12.13
C ILE A 133 -22.73 -14.97 -11.80
N ILE A 134 -23.39 -14.17 -12.64
CA ILE A 134 -24.83 -14.13 -12.67
C ILE A 134 -25.22 -15.55 -13.13
N GLU A 135 -25.53 -16.45 -12.18
CA GLU A 135 -26.21 -17.68 -12.52
C GLU A 135 -27.54 -17.25 -13.16
N ASN A 136 -27.61 -17.38 -14.47
CA ASN A 136 -28.88 -17.28 -15.18
C ASN A 136 -29.84 -18.27 -14.54
N PRO A 137 -31.05 -17.86 -14.17
CA PRO A 137 -32.06 -18.79 -13.72
C PRO A 137 -32.25 -19.86 -14.80
N LYS A 138 -32.19 -21.12 -14.42
CA LYS A 138 -32.45 -22.25 -15.28
C LYS A 138 -33.87 -22.15 -15.82
N THR A 139 -34.06 -21.52 -16.97
CA THR A 139 -35.18 -21.79 -17.84
C THR A 139 -34.79 -23.05 -18.61
N GLY A 140 -35.52 -24.13 -18.32
CA GLY A 140 -35.28 -25.41 -18.97
C GLY A 140 -35.66 -25.32 -20.44
N ASP A 141 -34.65 -25.21 -21.29
CA ASP A 141 -34.69 -25.60 -22.69
C ASP A 141 -33.28 -26.01 -23.10
N ASN A 142 -33.18 -27.20 -23.65
CA ASN A 142 -31.97 -27.77 -24.20
C ASN A 142 -31.43 -26.95 -25.38
N VAL A 143 -30.61 -25.96 -25.10
CA VAL A 143 -29.84 -25.28 -26.14
C VAL A 143 -28.37 -25.35 -25.75
N GLY A 144 -27.60 -25.89 -26.67
CA GLY A 144 -26.21 -26.26 -26.48
C GLY A 144 -25.33 -25.14 -25.91
N PHE A 145 -24.42 -25.53 -25.08
CA PHE A 145 -23.36 -24.73 -24.49
C PHE A 145 -22.56 -24.02 -25.60
N TYR A 146 -22.81 -22.73 -25.79
CA TYR A 146 -21.85 -21.87 -26.45
C TYR A 146 -21.01 -21.20 -25.35
N ILE A 147 -19.85 -21.79 -25.06
CA ILE A 147 -18.82 -21.10 -24.30
C ILE A 147 -18.22 -20.05 -25.23
N THR A 148 -18.69 -18.84 -25.14
CA THR A 148 -17.95 -17.71 -25.70
C THR A 148 -16.87 -17.34 -24.73
N THR A 149 -15.74 -18.03 -24.84
CA THR A 149 -14.48 -17.55 -24.27
C THR A 149 -14.08 -16.32 -25.07
N SER A 150 -14.46 -15.14 -24.60
CA SER A 150 -13.82 -13.90 -25.04
C SER A 150 -12.42 -13.88 -24.46
N VAL A 151 -11.52 -14.58 -25.14
CA VAL A 151 -10.08 -14.40 -24.97
C VAL A 151 -9.78 -13.00 -25.49
N LEU A 152 -9.60 -12.06 -24.59
CA LEU A 152 -8.92 -10.80 -24.89
C LEU A 152 -7.47 -11.14 -25.22
N SER A 153 -7.25 -11.40 -26.51
CA SER A 153 -5.92 -11.50 -27.08
C SER A 153 -5.25 -10.14 -26.96
N ILE A 154 -4.33 -10.02 -26.02
CA ILE A 154 -3.36 -8.94 -26.02
C ILE A 154 -2.46 -9.24 -27.21
N ILE A 155 -2.71 -8.57 -28.32
CA ILE A 155 -1.81 -8.56 -29.49
C ILE A 155 -0.59 -7.75 -29.05
N GLY A 156 0.44 -8.47 -28.60
CA GLY A 156 1.78 -7.91 -28.52
C GLY A 156 2.26 -7.62 -29.94
N ILE A 157 2.29 -6.34 -30.30
CA ILE A 157 2.96 -5.90 -31.53
C ILE A 157 4.46 -6.03 -31.26
N ALA A 158 5.01 -7.19 -31.59
CA ALA A 158 6.42 -7.33 -31.78
C ALA A 158 6.80 -6.52 -33.00
N GLY A 159 7.40 -5.37 -32.79
CA GLY A 159 8.01 -4.58 -33.84
C GLY A 159 9.14 -5.39 -34.50
N SER A 160 8.86 -5.99 -35.62
CA SER A 160 9.87 -6.56 -36.48
C SER A 160 10.76 -5.43 -37.01
N GLY A 161 11.98 -5.41 -36.50
CA GLY A 161 13.02 -4.49 -36.92
C GLY A 161 13.26 -4.63 -38.43
N LEU A 162 13.16 -3.51 -39.09
CA LEU A 162 13.61 -3.32 -40.43
C LEU A 162 15.14 -3.48 -40.49
N TYR A 163 15.56 -4.62 -40.99
CA TYR A 163 16.92 -4.79 -41.48
C TYR A 163 17.13 -3.86 -42.67
N GLY A 164 17.72 -2.72 -42.44
CA GLY A 164 18.16 -1.78 -43.44
C GLY A 164 19.28 -2.36 -44.29
N TYR A 165 18.95 -2.65 -45.50
CA TYR A 165 19.84 -3.05 -46.54
C TYR A 165 20.79 -1.91 -46.91
N LYS A 166 22.03 -2.00 -46.51
CA LYS A 166 23.07 -1.12 -47.02
C LYS A 166 24.01 -1.93 -47.90
N ARG A 167 23.78 -1.90 -49.19
CA ARG A 167 24.75 -2.37 -50.17
C ARG A 167 24.91 -1.36 -51.30
N MET A 168 26.17 -1.01 -51.46
CA MET A 168 26.86 -0.53 -52.68
C MET A 168 26.49 0.86 -53.25
N GLN A 169 27.48 1.69 -53.38
CA GLN A 169 28.28 1.78 -54.65
C GLN A 169 29.62 2.44 -54.36
N LYS A 170 30.62 1.80 -54.89
CA LYS A 170 31.89 2.26 -55.35
C LYS A 170 31.72 3.29 -56.50
N ASN A 171 32.41 4.34 -56.42
CA ASN A 171 33.45 4.87 -57.31
C ASN A 171 34.02 6.14 -56.72
#